data_e41cfb4df0072945a9955c515b7782cd
#
_entry.id   e41cfb4df0072945a9955c515b7782cd
#
_cell.length_a   1.000
_cell.length_b   1.000
_cell.length_c   1.000
_cell.angle_alpha   90.00
_cell.angle_beta   90.00
_cell.angle_gamma   90.00
#
_symmetry.space_group_name_H-M   'P 1'
#
loop_
_entity.id
_entity.type
_entity.pdbx_description
1 polymer ?
#
loop_
_entity_poly.entity_id
_entity_poly.type
_entity_poly.pdbx_seq_one_letter_code
_entity_poly.pdbx_strand_id
1 'polypeptide(L)'
;MGRHALLSASSSHRWLACPPSARLCENYEDMGSEYAQQGTDAHSLCEHKLKALLGMETKEPTEELEFYDEEMEECACGYAEYVLSLVEEAKKECKDPVVLIEQRLDFSRYVEEGFGTGDCVIIADGTLYIVDYKHGKGVEVSAEGNPQTVSYTHLRAHETAANL
;
A
#
# COMPACT_ATOMS: atom_id res chain seq x y z
N MET A 1 2.50 0.21 -19.45
CA MET A 1 1.91 -0.86 -18.62
C MET A 1 2.96 -1.33 -17.63
N GLY A 2 2.73 -1.12 -16.35
CA GLY A 2 3.61 -1.62 -15.30
C GLY A 2 3.56 -3.15 -15.29
N ARG A 3 4.72 -3.80 -15.20
CA ARG A 3 4.81 -5.25 -15.09
C ARG A 3 4.36 -5.62 -13.68
N HIS A 4 3.26 -6.34 -13.55
CA HIS A 4 2.83 -6.88 -12.26
C HIS A 4 3.85 -7.92 -11.77
N ALA A 5 4.13 -7.92 -10.46
CA ALA A 5 4.96 -8.96 -9.87
C ALA A 5 4.25 -10.31 -9.98
N LEU A 6 4.97 -11.34 -10.39
CA LEU A 6 4.44 -12.71 -10.41
C LEU A 6 3.94 -13.13 -9.04
N LEU A 7 4.72 -12.82 -8.01
CA LEU A 7 4.40 -13.07 -6.61
C LEU A 7 4.25 -11.72 -5.88
N SER A 8 3.20 -10.96 -6.24
CA SER A 8 2.93 -9.68 -5.59
C SER A 8 2.49 -9.86 -4.13
N ALA A 9 2.80 -8.88 -3.28
CA ALA A 9 2.35 -8.89 -1.89
C ALA A 9 0.83 -8.88 -1.78
N SER A 10 0.12 -8.11 -2.62
CA SER A 10 -1.34 -8.03 -2.64
C SER A 10 -2.03 -9.36 -3.00
N SER A 11 -1.36 -10.24 -3.77
CA SER A 11 -1.88 -11.57 -4.11
C SER A 11 -1.32 -12.70 -3.21
N SER A 12 -0.61 -12.34 -2.14
CA SER A 12 0.10 -13.31 -1.28
C SER A 12 -0.81 -14.38 -0.67
N HIS A 13 -2.00 -14.01 -0.23
CA HIS A 13 -2.96 -14.98 0.30
C HIS A 13 -3.31 -16.07 -0.72
N ARG A 14 -3.35 -15.75 -2.02
CA ARG A 14 -3.66 -16.70 -3.08
C ARG A 14 -2.50 -17.65 -3.35
N TRP A 15 -1.30 -17.11 -3.60
CA TRP A 15 -0.16 -17.97 -3.96
C TRP A 15 0.42 -18.72 -2.74
N LEU A 16 0.20 -18.26 -1.51
CA LEU A 16 0.49 -19.03 -0.30
C LEU A 16 -0.45 -20.23 -0.15
N ALA A 17 -1.75 -20.04 -0.42
CA ALA A 17 -2.73 -21.12 -0.36
C ALA A 17 -2.62 -22.10 -1.55
N CYS A 18 -2.26 -21.59 -2.74
CA CYS A 18 -2.14 -22.35 -3.98
C CYS A 18 -0.92 -21.88 -4.79
N PRO A 19 0.30 -22.36 -4.48
CA PRO A 19 1.51 -21.91 -5.16
C PRO A 19 1.47 -21.98 -6.69
N PRO A 20 0.86 -23.00 -7.34
CA PRO A 20 0.76 -23.05 -8.79
C PRO A 20 -0.10 -21.92 -9.40
N SER A 21 -0.95 -21.26 -8.60
CA SER A 21 -1.85 -20.21 -9.09
C SER A 21 -1.11 -19.02 -9.70
N ALA A 22 0.09 -18.71 -9.21
CA ALA A 22 0.91 -17.63 -9.73
C ALA A 22 1.24 -17.87 -11.23
N ARG A 23 1.80 -19.04 -11.54
CA ARG A 23 2.16 -19.41 -12.92
C ARG A 23 0.94 -19.65 -13.81
N LEU A 24 -0.14 -20.18 -13.26
CA LEU A 24 -1.37 -20.36 -14.02
C LEU A 24 -1.96 -19.03 -14.47
N CYS A 25 -1.96 -18.01 -13.59
CA CYS A 25 -2.50 -16.70 -13.91
C CYS A 25 -1.71 -15.95 -15.00
N GLU A 26 -0.42 -16.25 -15.19
CA GLU A 26 0.36 -15.66 -16.29
C GLU A 26 -0.19 -16.00 -17.69
N ASN A 27 -0.92 -17.10 -17.81
CA ASN A 27 -1.49 -17.55 -19.10
C ASN A 27 -2.82 -16.87 -19.42
N TYR A 28 -3.34 -16.04 -18.53
CA TYR A 28 -4.59 -15.33 -18.73
C TYR A 28 -4.34 -13.84 -18.80
N GLU A 29 -4.99 -13.17 -19.74
CA GLU A 29 -4.99 -11.72 -19.80
C GLU A 29 -5.71 -11.17 -18.56
N ASP A 30 -5.10 -10.16 -17.94
CA ASP A 30 -5.78 -9.40 -16.90
C ASP A 30 -6.79 -8.47 -17.58
N MET A 31 -8.05 -8.88 -17.57
CA MET A 31 -9.14 -8.12 -18.17
C MET A 31 -9.51 -6.88 -17.32
N GLY A 32 -8.87 -6.72 -16.16
CA GLY A 32 -9.27 -5.70 -15.20
C GLY A 32 -10.70 -5.93 -14.70
N SER A 33 -11.13 -5.08 -13.80
CA SER A 33 -12.53 -4.98 -13.39
C SER A 33 -12.82 -3.55 -12.96
N GLU A 34 -14.09 -3.14 -13.02
CA GLU A 34 -14.52 -1.84 -12.48
C GLU A 34 -14.11 -1.67 -11.02
N TYR A 35 -14.18 -2.74 -10.23
CA TYR A 35 -13.72 -2.72 -8.83
C TYR A 35 -12.21 -2.49 -8.69
N ALA A 36 -11.41 -3.06 -9.60
CA ALA A 36 -9.96 -2.84 -9.59
C ALA A 36 -9.63 -1.41 -10.00
N GLN A 37 -10.34 -0.85 -10.97
CA GLN A 37 -10.17 0.55 -11.39
C GLN A 37 -10.62 1.50 -10.27
N GLN A 38 -11.78 1.25 -9.64
CA GLN A 38 -12.24 2.01 -8.50
C GLN A 38 -11.23 1.99 -7.35
N GLY A 39 -10.62 0.83 -7.08
CA GLY A 39 -9.52 0.73 -6.11
C GLY A 39 -8.32 1.59 -6.49
N THR A 40 -7.91 1.58 -7.76
CA THR A 40 -6.80 2.40 -8.26
C THR A 40 -7.08 3.88 -8.11
N ASP A 41 -8.28 4.32 -8.45
CA ASP A 41 -8.72 5.70 -8.33
C ASP A 41 -8.70 6.15 -6.86
N ALA A 42 -9.21 5.31 -5.97
CA ALA A 42 -9.23 5.56 -4.54
C ALA A 42 -7.81 5.69 -3.94
N HIS A 43 -6.87 4.82 -4.34
CA HIS A 43 -5.46 4.94 -3.92
C HIS A 43 -4.82 6.24 -4.42
N SER A 44 -5.08 6.64 -5.67
CA SER A 44 -4.56 7.90 -6.22
C SER A 44 -5.08 9.11 -5.44
N LEU A 45 -6.34 9.08 -5.03
CA LEU A 45 -6.94 10.14 -4.22
C LEU A 45 -6.37 10.15 -2.78
N CYS A 46 -6.22 8.98 -2.17
CA CYS A 46 -5.60 8.83 -0.84
C CYS A 46 -4.17 9.36 -0.82
N GLU A 47 -3.36 9.00 -1.83
CA GLU A 47 -2.01 9.51 -2.01
C GLU A 47 -1.98 11.04 -2.07
N HIS A 48 -2.85 11.63 -2.90
CA HIS A 48 -2.97 13.07 -3.04
C HIS A 48 -3.33 13.75 -1.72
N LYS A 49 -4.39 13.29 -1.04
CA LYS A 49 -4.84 13.87 0.23
C LYS A 49 -3.77 13.79 1.30
N LEU A 50 -3.10 12.65 1.42
CA LEU A 50 -2.03 12.48 2.40
C LEU A 50 -0.83 13.37 2.11
N LYS A 51 -0.37 13.44 0.86
CA LYS A 51 0.72 14.34 0.46
C LYS A 51 0.38 15.79 0.74
N ALA A 52 -0.84 16.22 0.40
CA ALA A 52 -1.30 17.59 0.65
C ALA A 52 -1.29 17.94 2.16
N LEU A 53 -1.79 17.03 3.03
CA LEU A 53 -1.76 17.22 4.48
C LEU A 53 -0.33 17.28 5.06
N LEU A 54 0.60 16.54 4.47
CA LEU A 54 2.01 16.56 4.87
C LEU A 54 2.80 17.73 4.27
N GLY A 55 2.15 18.59 3.47
CA GLY A 55 2.79 19.74 2.81
C GLY A 55 3.74 19.34 1.68
N MET A 56 3.56 18.16 1.11
CA MET A 56 4.32 17.65 -0.03
C MET A 56 3.69 18.12 -1.35
N GLU A 57 4.53 18.28 -2.37
CA GLU A 57 4.03 18.60 -3.71
C GLU A 57 3.22 17.44 -4.29
N THR A 58 2.03 17.71 -4.77
CA THR A 58 1.13 16.74 -5.36
C THR A 58 0.21 17.40 -6.39
N LYS A 59 -0.28 16.62 -7.36
CA LYS A 59 -1.26 17.07 -8.35
C LYS A 59 -2.62 16.53 -7.96
N GLU A 60 -3.64 17.39 -8.03
CA GLU A 60 -5.05 16.99 -7.84
C GLU A 60 -5.46 15.98 -8.93
N PRO A 61 -5.86 14.74 -8.57
CA PRO A 61 -6.17 13.70 -9.54
C PRO A 61 -7.65 13.67 -9.96
N THR A 62 -8.54 14.38 -9.31
CA THR A 62 -10.00 14.23 -9.40
C THR A 62 -10.54 14.26 -10.84
N GLU A 63 -9.95 15.08 -11.72
CA GLU A 63 -10.37 15.16 -13.13
C GLU A 63 -9.94 13.93 -13.97
N GLU A 64 -9.01 13.13 -13.46
CA GLU A 64 -8.45 11.95 -14.14
C GLU A 64 -9.06 10.63 -13.62
N LEU A 65 -9.83 10.69 -12.50
CA LEU A 65 -10.45 9.52 -11.90
C LEU A 65 -11.75 9.14 -12.63
N GLU A 66 -11.91 7.84 -12.92
CA GLU A 66 -13.11 7.31 -13.58
C GLU A 66 -14.28 7.12 -12.60
N PHE A 67 -13.97 6.74 -11.35
CA PHE A 67 -14.97 6.36 -10.33
C PHE A 67 -15.01 7.33 -9.14
N TYR A 68 -14.67 8.61 -9.36
CA TYR A 68 -14.74 9.61 -8.30
C TYR A 68 -16.18 9.86 -7.83
N ASP A 69 -16.39 9.77 -6.53
CA ASP A 69 -17.63 10.15 -5.87
C ASP A 69 -17.38 10.75 -4.47
N GLU A 70 -18.44 11.22 -3.82
CA GLU A 70 -18.38 11.83 -2.48
C GLU A 70 -17.96 10.83 -1.40
N GLU A 71 -18.36 9.55 -1.50
CA GLU A 71 -17.96 8.48 -0.56
C GLU A 71 -16.44 8.24 -0.66
N MET A 72 -15.89 8.20 -1.87
CA MET A 72 -14.46 8.05 -2.09
C MET A 72 -13.67 9.24 -1.53
N GLU A 73 -14.16 10.46 -1.73
CA GLU A 73 -13.57 11.68 -1.18
C GLU A 73 -13.52 11.65 0.36
N GLU A 74 -14.63 11.31 1.01
CA GLU A 74 -14.70 11.20 2.47
C GLU A 74 -13.75 10.12 3.01
N CYS A 75 -13.71 8.95 2.34
CA CYS A 75 -12.82 7.86 2.72
C CYS A 75 -11.35 8.25 2.56
N ALA A 76 -10.98 8.94 1.49
CA ALA A 76 -9.61 9.37 1.25
C ALA A 76 -9.16 10.45 2.27
N CYS A 77 -10.04 11.37 2.61
CA CYS A 77 -9.79 12.34 3.70
C CYS A 77 -9.59 11.63 5.03
N GLY A 78 -10.48 10.69 5.39
CA GLY A 78 -10.38 9.91 6.62
C GLY A 78 -9.08 9.08 6.70
N TYR A 79 -8.66 8.48 5.58
CA TYR A 79 -7.37 7.79 5.49
C TYR A 79 -6.22 8.74 5.78
N ALA A 80 -6.19 9.90 5.11
CA ALA A 80 -5.10 10.86 5.26
C ALA A 80 -5.01 11.43 6.69
N GLU A 81 -6.14 11.71 7.32
CA GLU A 81 -6.22 12.16 8.73
C GLU A 81 -5.73 11.06 9.69
N TYR A 82 -6.12 9.80 9.44
CA TYR A 82 -5.66 8.67 10.25
C TYR A 82 -4.14 8.50 10.16
N VAL A 83 -3.58 8.51 8.95
CA VAL A 83 -2.13 8.42 8.76
C VAL A 83 -1.42 9.60 9.43
N LEU A 84 -1.94 10.83 9.30
CA LEU A 84 -1.38 11.99 9.98
C LEU A 84 -1.35 11.78 11.50
N SER A 85 -2.39 11.19 12.09
CA SER A 85 -2.42 10.89 13.53
C SER A 85 -1.32 9.91 13.94
N LEU A 86 -1.01 8.91 13.10
CA LEU A 86 0.10 7.98 13.33
C LEU A 86 1.46 8.67 13.21
N VAL A 87 1.62 9.60 12.28
CA VAL A 87 2.84 10.41 12.15
C VAL A 87 3.05 11.26 13.40
N GLU A 88 2.01 11.89 13.91
CA GLU A 88 2.08 12.69 15.14
C GLU A 88 2.36 11.81 16.37
N GLU A 89 1.87 10.57 16.38
CA GLU A 89 2.25 9.59 17.43
C GLU A 89 3.72 9.20 17.33
N ALA A 90 4.19 8.88 16.14
CA ALA A 90 5.60 8.55 15.88
C ALA A 90 6.54 9.68 16.29
N LYS A 91 6.14 10.95 16.10
CA LYS A 91 6.92 12.13 16.53
C LYS A 91 7.09 12.25 18.03
N LYS A 92 6.28 11.60 18.83
CA LYS A 92 6.45 11.59 20.30
C LYS A 92 7.64 10.73 20.72
N GLU A 93 7.95 9.70 19.94
CA GLU A 93 9.03 8.74 20.23
C GLU A 93 10.29 9.02 19.40
N CYS A 94 10.13 9.52 18.18
CA CYS A 94 11.19 9.80 17.22
C CYS A 94 11.10 11.25 16.73
N LYS A 95 12.20 12.01 16.84
CA LYS A 95 12.20 13.42 16.44
C LYS A 95 11.90 13.62 14.95
N ASP A 96 12.29 12.68 14.12
CA ASP A 96 12.32 12.80 12.66
C ASP A 96 11.85 11.48 12.00
N PRO A 97 10.57 11.07 12.19
CA PRO A 97 10.08 9.84 11.58
C PRO A 97 10.09 9.96 10.06
N VAL A 98 10.53 8.90 9.40
CA VAL A 98 10.50 8.81 7.93
C VAL A 98 9.12 8.36 7.48
N VAL A 99 8.47 9.14 6.61
CA VAL A 99 7.18 8.80 6.02
C VAL A 99 7.37 8.54 4.54
N LEU A 100 7.02 7.35 4.09
CA LEU A 100 7.11 6.91 2.70
C LEU A 100 5.70 6.62 2.19
N ILE A 101 5.33 7.24 1.08
CA ILE A 101 3.99 7.15 0.47
C ILE A 101 4.14 6.48 -0.89
N GLU A 102 3.26 5.53 -1.23
CA GLU A 102 3.29 4.74 -2.46
C GLU A 102 4.70 4.14 -2.70
N GLN A 103 5.28 3.63 -1.63
CA GLN A 103 6.65 3.13 -1.67
C GLN A 103 6.71 1.75 -2.30
N ARG A 104 7.48 1.63 -3.40
CA ARG A 104 7.82 0.32 -3.94
C ARG A 104 8.73 -0.43 -2.96
N LEU A 105 8.30 -1.62 -2.59
CA LEU A 105 8.98 -2.54 -1.71
C LEU A 105 9.42 -3.77 -2.53
N ASP A 106 10.71 -3.96 -2.67
CA ASP A 106 11.31 -5.06 -3.43
C ASP A 106 11.72 -6.18 -2.47
N PHE A 107 11.12 -7.35 -2.62
CA PHE A 107 11.45 -8.55 -1.85
C PHE A 107 11.93 -9.72 -2.75
N SER A 108 12.44 -9.39 -3.92
CA SER A 108 13.00 -10.36 -4.86
C SER A 108 14.14 -11.20 -4.26
N ARG A 109 14.79 -10.70 -3.21
CA ARG A 109 15.79 -11.47 -2.44
C ARG A 109 15.21 -12.71 -1.75
N TYR A 110 13.93 -12.66 -1.38
CA TYR A 110 13.25 -13.75 -0.65
C TYR A 110 12.26 -14.51 -1.53
N VAL A 111 11.66 -13.83 -2.48
CA VAL A 111 10.62 -14.36 -3.35
C VAL A 111 10.93 -13.91 -4.77
N GLU A 112 11.22 -14.84 -5.67
CA GLU A 112 11.57 -14.56 -7.06
C GLU A 112 10.55 -13.63 -7.72
N GLU A 113 11.02 -12.53 -8.32
CA GLU A 113 10.20 -11.46 -8.91
C GLU A 113 9.15 -10.86 -7.94
N GLY A 114 9.42 -10.94 -6.64
CA GLY A 114 8.53 -10.43 -5.60
C GLY A 114 8.73 -8.93 -5.39
N PHE A 115 7.68 -8.14 -5.58
CA PHE A 115 7.60 -6.74 -5.18
C PHE A 115 6.15 -6.34 -4.92
N GLY A 116 5.98 -5.21 -4.28
CA GLY A 116 4.68 -4.59 -4.04
C GLY A 116 4.83 -3.11 -3.80
N THR A 117 3.72 -2.40 -3.69
CA THR A 117 3.69 -1.01 -3.28
C THR A 117 2.98 -0.94 -1.93
N GLY A 118 3.59 -0.27 -0.97
CA GLY A 118 2.97 0.03 0.32
C GLY A 118 2.40 1.45 0.28
N ASP A 119 1.14 1.61 0.61
CA ASP A 119 0.43 2.89 0.50
C ASP A 119 1.03 3.93 1.44
N CYS A 120 1.30 3.54 2.69
CA CYS A 120 2.09 4.36 3.60
C CYS A 120 2.94 3.50 4.55
N VAL A 121 4.20 3.88 4.71
CA VAL A 121 5.15 3.29 5.64
C VAL A 121 5.74 4.40 6.50
N ILE A 122 5.61 4.29 7.83
CA ILE A 122 6.20 5.24 8.78
C ILE A 122 7.27 4.49 9.57
N ILE A 123 8.47 5.03 9.59
CA ILE A 123 9.63 4.48 10.31
C ILE A 123 9.99 5.46 11.43
N ALA A 124 9.86 5.01 12.64
CA ALA A 124 10.29 5.72 13.85
C ALA A 124 11.25 4.83 14.66
N ASP A 125 11.95 5.39 15.62
CA ASP A 125 12.94 4.67 16.42
C ASP A 125 12.33 3.41 17.07
N GLY A 126 12.68 2.23 16.52
CA GLY A 126 12.23 0.92 17.00
C GLY A 126 10.80 0.53 16.61
N THR A 127 10.05 1.41 15.93
CA THR A 127 8.66 1.15 15.52
C THR A 127 8.49 1.32 14.01
N LEU A 128 7.75 0.40 13.40
CA LEU A 128 7.39 0.43 11.99
C LEU A 128 5.87 0.35 11.86
N TYR A 129 5.27 1.36 11.22
CA TYR A 129 3.86 1.36 10.87
C TYR A 129 3.72 1.06 9.38
N ILE A 130 2.89 0.09 9.06
CA ILE A 130 2.48 -0.22 7.68
C ILE A 130 0.99 0.05 7.59
N VAL A 131 0.61 0.99 6.76
CA VAL A 131 -0.80 1.31 6.50
C VAL A 131 -1.11 0.96 5.06
N ASP A 132 -2.13 0.14 4.87
CA ASP A 132 -2.60 -0.36 3.58
C ASP A 132 -4.08 -0.06 3.47
N TYR A 133 -4.44 0.78 2.51
CA TYR A 133 -5.81 1.21 2.28
C TYR A 133 -6.57 0.17 1.46
N LYS A 134 -7.79 -0.11 1.85
CA LYS A 134 -8.68 -0.98 1.09
C LYS A 134 -10.00 -0.27 0.85
N HIS A 135 -10.32 -0.04 -0.42
CA HIS A 135 -11.54 0.64 -0.84
C HIS A 135 -12.66 -0.35 -1.16
N GLY A 136 -13.90 0.06 -0.89
CA GLY A 136 -15.12 -0.64 -1.29
C GLY A 136 -15.79 -1.46 -0.17
N LYS A 137 -16.96 -2.00 -0.50
CA LYS A 137 -17.84 -2.77 0.43
C LYS A 137 -17.59 -4.29 0.30
N GLY A 138 -16.33 -4.70 0.16
CA GLY A 138 -15.95 -6.09 -0.03
C GLY A 138 -15.85 -6.90 1.27
N VAL A 139 -15.03 -7.93 1.23
CA VAL A 139 -14.72 -8.75 2.41
C VAL A 139 -13.80 -7.95 3.33
N GLU A 140 -14.15 -7.90 4.61
CA GLU A 140 -13.29 -7.28 5.63
C GLU A 140 -11.91 -7.95 5.66
N VAL A 141 -10.87 -7.14 5.61
CA VAL A 141 -9.49 -7.60 5.61
C VAL A 141 -8.84 -7.25 6.94
N SER A 142 -8.53 -8.27 7.75
CA SER A 142 -7.81 -8.08 9.00
C SER A 142 -6.37 -7.66 8.73
N ALA A 143 -5.84 -6.74 9.51
CA ALA A 143 -4.40 -6.41 9.51
C ALA A 143 -3.57 -7.50 10.24
N GLU A 144 -4.16 -8.18 11.24
CA GLU A 144 -3.50 -9.21 12.02
C GLU A 144 -3.25 -10.47 11.18
N GLY A 145 -1.99 -10.87 11.08
CA GLY A 145 -1.58 -12.03 10.30
C GLY A 145 -1.78 -11.90 8.79
N ASN A 146 -2.06 -10.72 8.29
CA ASN A 146 -2.23 -10.49 6.87
C ASN A 146 -0.92 -10.71 6.11
N PRO A 147 -0.85 -11.63 5.13
CA PRO A 147 0.39 -11.95 4.43
C PRO A 147 0.99 -10.75 3.68
N GLN A 148 0.19 -9.81 3.21
CA GLN A 148 0.65 -8.60 2.54
C GLN A 148 1.40 -7.69 3.53
N THR A 149 0.78 -7.32 4.64
CA THR A 149 1.40 -6.45 5.66
C THR A 149 2.57 -7.14 6.34
N VAL A 150 2.51 -8.45 6.59
CA VAL A 150 3.62 -9.25 7.13
C VAL A 150 4.82 -9.23 6.18
N SER A 151 4.62 -9.36 4.87
CA SER A 151 5.69 -9.26 3.88
C SER A 151 6.38 -7.89 3.93
N TYR A 152 5.62 -6.81 4.01
CA TYR A 152 6.15 -5.45 4.10
C TYR A 152 6.91 -5.20 5.41
N THR A 153 6.40 -5.70 6.52
CA THR A 153 7.06 -5.59 7.84
C THR A 153 8.42 -6.27 7.83
N HIS A 154 8.51 -7.50 7.32
CA HIS A 154 9.77 -8.24 7.27
C HIS A 154 10.82 -7.57 6.38
N LEU A 155 10.41 -7.02 5.25
CA LEU A 155 11.30 -6.32 4.34
C LEU A 155 11.95 -5.12 4.98
N ARG A 156 11.15 -4.21 5.53
CA ARG A 156 11.66 -2.97 6.09
C ARG A 156 12.47 -3.16 7.37
N ALA A 157 12.09 -4.12 8.21
CA ALA A 157 12.87 -4.44 9.40
C ALA A 157 14.31 -4.89 9.06
N HIS A 158 14.49 -5.57 7.93
CA HIS A 158 15.82 -6.01 7.47
C HIS A 158 16.59 -4.91 6.69
N GLU A 159 15.91 -4.05 5.96
CA GLU A 159 16.56 -2.94 5.24
C GLU A 159 17.06 -1.86 6.19
N THR A 160 16.30 -1.51 7.23
CA THR A 160 16.71 -0.53 8.22
C THR A 160 17.91 -1.01 9.05
N ALA A 161 18.02 -2.31 9.31
CA ALA A 161 19.17 -2.89 9.99
C ALA A 161 20.45 -2.94 9.13
N ALA A 162 20.33 -2.88 7.80
CA ALA A 162 21.47 -2.95 6.88
C ALA A 162 22.00 -1.56 6.46
N ASN A 163 21.25 -0.48 6.70
CA ASN A 163 21.55 0.88 6.26
C ASN A 163 21.76 1.87 7.42
N LEU A 164 21.83 1.39 8.67
CA LEU A 164 22.29 2.12 9.85
C LEU A 164 23.71 1.70 10.19
#